data_311d1fa1d84398372e2b5bfd8d7bcddd
#
_entry.id   311d1fa1d84398372e2b5bfd8d7bcddd
#
_cell.length_a   1.000
_cell.length_b   1.000
_cell.length_c   1.000
_cell.angle_alpha   90.00
_cell.angle_beta   90.00
_cell.angle_gamma   90.00
#
_symmetry.space_group_name_H-M   'P 1'
#
loop_
_entity.id
_entity.type
_entity.pdbx_description
1 polymer ?
#
loop_
_entity_poly.entity_id
_entity_poly.type
_entity_poly.pdbx_seq_one_letter_code
_entity_poly.pdbx_strand_id
1 'polypeptide(L)'
;SFILHDELNRRWPDIPMILCGERDYTGPIDSIIQGHPLTEEERIPINSLQDKYNLTMMQANIYMEENLQLMKQLIPQMDKVIYIGDETYICQQNDYDLSKLTREKYPEMGYEFISAKNTSTDSLFSILNQQDLQTTGILFSSWLRAKDYNGNTVLISNSHRIIATSSMPLFSFRTVGVDEEG
;
A
#
# COMPACT_ATOMS: atom_id res chain seq x y z
N SER A 1 6.42 15.52 0.14
CA SER A 1 6.54 16.68 -0.76
C SER A 1 7.70 17.56 -0.31
N PHE A 2 8.60 17.93 -1.22
CA PHE A 2 9.76 18.78 -0.93
C PHE A 2 9.46 20.27 -0.85
N ILE A 3 8.23 20.73 -1.00
CA ILE A 3 7.86 22.15 -0.84
C ILE A 3 8.20 22.66 0.57
N LEU A 4 7.83 21.89 1.61
CA LEU A 4 8.20 22.23 2.99
C LEU A 4 9.71 22.18 3.19
N HIS A 5 10.40 21.24 2.54
CA HIS A 5 11.84 21.11 2.64
C HIS A 5 12.57 22.29 1.96
N ASP A 6 12.08 22.79 0.83
CA ASP A 6 12.61 24.01 0.20
C ASP A 6 12.52 25.21 1.15
N GLU A 7 11.39 25.40 1.84
CA GLU A 7 11.22 26.49 2.81
C GLU A 7 12.09 26.29 4.06
N LEU A 8 12.18 25.07 4.59
CA LEU A 8 13.05 24.76 5.74
C LEU A 8 14.51 24.98 5.40
N ASN A 9 14.97 24.49 4.25
CA ASN A 9 16.34 24.65 3.79
C ASN A 9 16.70 26.13 3.52
N ARG A 10 15.75 26.91 3.02
CA ARG A 10 15.94 28.36 2.84
C ARG A 10 16.14 29.11 4.16
N ARG A 11 15.41 28.71 5.20
CA ARG A 11 15.50 29.34 6.55
C ARG A 11 16.67 28.84 7.35
N TRP A 12 16.96 27.56 7.24
CA TRP A 12 17.96 26.86 8.07
C TRP A 12 18.77 25.88 7.20
N PRO A 13 19.68 26.39 6.35
CA PRO A 13 20.40 25.54 5.38
C PRO A 13 21.34 24.51 6.03
N ASP A 14 21.80 24.75 7.25
CA ASP A 14 22.76 23.88 7.95
C ASP A 14 22.09 22.83 8.83
N ILE A 15 20.76 22.85 8.95
CA ILE A 15 20.06 21.85 9.78
C ILE A 15 19.93 20.55 9.00
N PRO A 16 20.46 19.44 9.51
CA PRO A 16 20.29 18.14 8.88
C PRO A 16 18.82 17.69 8.98
N MET A 17 18.29 17.16 7.89
CA MET A 17 16.95 16.62 7.82
C MET A 17 16.98 15.09 7.77
N ILE A 18 16.11 14.45 8.54
CA ILE A 18 15.90 12.99 8.48
C ILE A 18 14.51 12.75 7.88
N LEU A 19 14.49 12.09 6.74
CA LEU A 19 13.27 11.64 6.11
C LEU A 19 13.02 10.17 6.44
N CYS A 20 11.87 9.88 7.04
CA CYS A 20 11.43 8.50 7.25
C CYS A 20 10.35 8.16 6.23
N GLY A 21 10.54 7.10 5.47
CA GLY A 21 9.60 6.71 4.42
C GLY A 21 9.79 5.29 3.91
N GLU A 22 8.82 4.82 3.15
CA GLU A 22 8.81 3.46 2.59
C GLU A 22 9.47 3.38 1.23
N ARG A 23 9.66 4.52 0.58
CA ARG A 23 10.15 4.60 -0.80
C ARG A 23 11.38 5.49 -0.87
N ASP A 24 12.34 5.06 -1.66
CA ASP A 24 13.59 5.76 -1.94
C ASP A 24 13.45 6.83 -3.04
N TYR A 25 12.21 7.14 -3.43
CA TYR A 25 11.90 8.14 -4.45
C TYR A 25 10.75 9.07 -4.03
N THR A 26 10.69 10.19 -4.69
CA THR A 26 9.57 11.15 -4.69
C THR A 26 9.17 11.47 -6.13
N GLY A 27 8.29 12.42 -6.34
CA GLY A 27 7.88 12.86 -7.68
C GLY A 27 7.08 14.15 -7.66
N PRO A 28 6.40 14.49 -8.78
CA PRO A 28 5.58 15.68 -8.89
C PRO A 28 4.55 15.75 -7.76
N ILE A 29 4.51 16.91 -7.10
CA ILE A 29 3.63 17.11 -5.95
C ILE A 29 2.15 16.97 -6.31
N ASP A 30 1.77 17.41 -7.50
CA ASP A 30 0.38 17.36 -7.95
C ASP A 30 -0.10 15.92 -8.10
N SER A 31 0.74 15.01 -8.63
CA SER A 31 0.43 13.58 -8.71
C SER A 31 0.22 12.98 -7.31
N ILE A 32 1.11 13.33 -6.36
CA ILE A 32 1.02 12.83 -4.98
C ILE A 32 -0.23 13.33 -4.26
N ILE A 33 -0.56 14.63 -4.40
CA ILE A 33 -1.75 15.22 -3.76
C ILE A 33 -3.05 14.64 -4.34
N GLN A 34 -3.06 14.40 -5.66
CA GLN A 34 -4.21 13.83 -6.35
C GLN A 34 -4.34 12.31 -6.17
N GLY A 35 -3.37 11.67 -5.53
CA GLY A 35 -3.35 10.22 -5.33
C GLY A 35 -3.01 9.44 -6.61
N HIS A 36 -2.44 10.10 -7.62
CA HIS A 36 -2.00 9.44 -8.84
C HIS A 36 -0.69 8.70 -8.63
N PRO A 37 -0.60 7.41 -8.96
CA PRO A 37 0.65 6.67 -8.86
C PRO A 37 1.70 7.24 -9.81
N LEU A 38 2.95 7.29 -9.35
CA LEU A 38 4.08 7.72 -10.16
C LEU A 38 4.55 6.58 -11.05
N THR A 39 4.71 6.86 -12.33
CA THR A 39 5.46 6.01 -13.26
C THR A 39 6.95 6.02 -12.93
N GLU A 40 7.72 5.08 -13.46
CA GLU A 40 9.18 5.04 -13.23
C GLU A 40 9.88 6.31 -13.70
N GLU A 41 9.41 6.91 -14.80
CA GLU A 41 9.98 8.13 -15.39
C GLU A 41 9.71 9.37 -14.53
N GLU A 42 8.63 9.36 -13.73
CA GLU A 42 8.27 10.45 -12.83
C GLU A 42 8.97 10.36 -11.47
N ARG A 43 9.63 9.23 -11.18
CA ARG A 43 10.29 8.99 -9.90
C ARG A 43 11.62 9.72 -9.82
N ILE A 44 11.78 10.53 -8.81
CA ILE A 44 13.00 11.25 -8.47
C ILE A 44 13.64 10.55 -7.28
N PRO A 45 14.80 9.90 -7.44
CA PRO A 45 15.47 9.23 -6.34
C PRO A 45 15.81 10.21 -5.22
N ILE A 46 15.52 9.84 -3.96
CA ILE A 46 15.77 10.73 -2.81
C ILE A 46 17.25 10.96 -2.59
N ASN A 47 18.11 9.96 -2.89
CA ASN A 47 19.55 10.12 -2.81
C ASN A 47 20.11 11.22 -3.74
N SER A 48 19.44 11.50 -4.87
CA SER A 48 19.83 12.62 -5.75
C SER A 48 19.55 14.00 -5.16
N LEU A 49 18.82 14.06 -4.05
CA LEU A 49 18.42 15.30 -3.37
C LEU A 49 19.21 15.54 -2.07
N GLN A 50 20.07 14.60 -1.66
CA GLN A 50 20.78 14.64 -0.40
C GLN A 50 21.65 15.89 -0.23
N ASP A 51 22.43 16.24 -1.26
CA ASP A 51 23.30 17.41 -1.22
C ASP A 51 22.50 18.71 -1.17
N LYS A 52 21.37 18.77 -1.90
CA LYS A 52 20.51 19.96 -1.93
C LYS A 52 19.88 20.26 -0.56
N TYR A 53 19.52 19.23 0.18
CA TYR A 53 18.70 19.37 1.40
C TYR A 53 19.40 18.95 2.68
N ASN A 54 20.70 18.65 2.64
CA ASN A 54 21.40 18.06 3.81
C ASN A 54 20.55 16.90 4.42
N LEU A 55 20.15 15.94 3.58
CA LEU A 55 19.11 14.97 3.85
C LEU A 55 19.69 13.59 4.10
N THR A 56 19.23 12.93 5.16
CA THR A 56 19.43 11.50 5.39
C THR A 56 18.07 10.79 5.35
N MET A 57 18.01 9.65 4.66
CA MET A 57 16.77 8.84 4.59
C MET A 57 16.89 7.59 5.45
N MET A 58 15.88 7.36 6.27
CA MET A 58 15.60 6.06 6.90
C MET A 58 14.47 5.40 6.12
N GLN A 59 14.80 4.35 5.38
CA GLN A 59 13.84 3.64 4.53
C GLN A 59 13.29 2.41 5.25
N ALA A 60 11.97 2.28 5.29
CA ALA A 60 11.26 1.06 5.63
C ALA A 60 10.84 0.36 4.33
N ASN A 61 11.60 -0.63 3.89
CA ASN A 61 11.34 -1.31 2.63
C ASN A 61 10.01 -2.05 2.60
N ILE A 62 9.31 -1.95 1.48
CA ILE A 62 8.16 -2.79 1.16
C ILE A 62 8.68 -3.93 0.27
N TYR A 63 8.69 -5.14 0.79
CA TYR A 63 9.18 -6.34 0.11
C TYR A 63 8.03 -7.01 -0.68
N MET A 64 7.59 -6.37 -1.78
CA MET A 64 6.41 -6.82 -2.55
C MET A 64 6.61 -8.19 -3.17
N GLU A 65 7.74 -8.40 -3.84
CA GLU A 65 8.04 -9.66 -4.51
C GLU A 65 8.24 -10.80 -3.52
N GLU A 66 8.97 -10.54 -2.44
CA GLU A 66 9.21 -11.51 -1.37
C GLU A 66 7.90 -11.91 -0.66
N ASN A 67 6.98 -10.96 -0.49
CA ASN A 67 5.65 -11.26 0.03
C ASN A 67 4.85 -12.16 -0.92
N LEU A 68 4.86 -11.87 -2.23
CA LEU A 68 4.20 -12.74 -3.22
C LEU A 68 4.82 -14.14 -3.25
N GLN A 69 6.15 -14.24 -3.15
CA GLN A 69 6.85 -15.52 -3.07
C GLN A 69 6.47 -16.31 -1.81
N LEU A 70 6.40 -15.63 -0.66
CA LEU A 70 5.95 -16.24 0.60
C LEU A 70 4.51 -16.72 0.49
N MET A 71 3.62 -15.90 -0.07
CA MET A 71 2.22 -16.28 -0.28
C MET A 71 2.11 -17.54 -1.16
N LYS A 72 2.88 -17.62 -2.25
CA LYS A 72 2.93 -18.82 -3.12
C LYS A 72 3.48 -20.06 -2.41
N GLN A 73 4.40 -19.88 -1.47
CA GLN A 73 4.89 -21.01 -0.66
C GLN A 73 3.82 -21.54 0.32
N LEU A 74 3.04 -20.63 0.90
CA LEU A 74 2.00 -20.98 1.89
C LEU A 74 0.69 -21.40 1.20
N ILE A 75 0.43 -20.93 -0.01
CA ILE A 75 -0.71 -21.29 -0.85
C ILE A 75 -0.16 -21.83 -2.19
N PRO A 76 0.26 -23.11 -2.25
CA PRO A 76 0.98 -23.64 -3.43
C PRO A 76 0.19 -23.60 -4.75
N GLN A 77 -1.15 -23.60 -4.67
CA GLN A 77 -2.03 -23.51 -5.84
C GLN A 77 -2.50 -22.09 -6.13
N MET A 78 -1.88 -21.07 -5.52
CA MET A 78 -2.29 -19.68 -5.69
C MET A 78 -2.18 -19.23 -7.16
N ASP A 79 -3.32 -18.88 -7.72
CA ASP A 79 -3.51 -18.36 -9.07
C ASP A 79 -4.09 -16.94 -9.10
N LYS A 80 -4.48 -16.40 -7.92
CA LYS A 80 -5.04 -15.07 -7.76
C LYS A 80 -4.49 -14.35 -6.53
N VAL A 81 -4.20 -13.06 -6.69
CA VAL A 81 -3.88 -12.13 -5.60
C VAL A 81 -4.91 -11.01 -5.57
N ILE A 82 -5.50 -10.78 -4.41
CA ILE A 82 -6.36 -9.62 -4.15
C ILE A 82 -5.58 -8.67 -3.24
N TYR A 83 -5.34 -7.46 -3.72
CA TYR A 83 -4.78 -6.38 -2.93
C TYR A 83 -5.90 -5.51 -2.38
N ILE A 84 -5.92 -5.31 -1.05
CA ILE A 84 -6.92 -4.50 -0.36
C ILE A 84 -6.27 -3.22 0.13
N GLY A 85 -6.82 -2.08 -0.27
CA GLY A 85 -6.33 -0.77 0.11
C GLY A 85 -7.40 0.31 0.07
N ASP A 86 -6.96 1.54 0.25
CA ASP A 86 -7.83 2.71 0.20
C ASP A 86 -7.39 3.70 -0.89
N GLU A 87 -7.97 4.92 -0.88
CA GLU A 87 -7.66 5.97 -1.86
C GLU A 87 -6.40 6.79 -1.53
N THR A 88 -5.65 6.43 -0.48
CA THR A 88 -4.39 7.13 -0.17
C THR A 88 -3.36 6.91 -1.27
N TYR A 89 -2.51 7.92 -1.50
CA TYR A 89 -1.42 7.84 -2.47
C TYR A 89 -0.58 6.56 -2.30
N ILE A 90 -0.31 6.17 -1.06
CA ILE A 90 0.49 4.97 -0.76
C ILE A 90 -0.19 3.70 -1.30
N CYS A 91 -1.49 3.55 -1.07
CA CYS A 91 -2.24 2.40 -1.57
C CYS A 91 -2.34 2.38 -3.10
N GLN A 92 -2.57 3.54 -3.72
CA GLN A 92 -2.61 3.67 -5.17
C GLN A 92 -1.26 3.35 -5.81
N GLN A 93 -0.16 3.80 -5.19
CA GLN A 93 1.18 3.48 -5.66
C GLN A 93 1.52 2.01 -5.47
N ASN A 94 1.10 1.39 -4.36
CA ASN A 94 1.28 -0.05 -4.14
C ASN A 94 0.48 -0.87 -5.16
N ASP A 95 -0.76 -0.48 -5.47
CA ASP A 95 -1.58 -1.11 -6.52
C ASP A 95 -0.87 -1.07 -7.87
N TYR A 96 -0.38 0.11 -8.28
CA TYR A 96 0.36 0.27 -9.53
C TYR A 96 1.59 -0.65 -9.59
N ASP A 97 2.42 -0.64 -8.54
CA ASP A 97 3.67 -1.41 -8.49
C ASP A 97 3.38 -2.93 -8.44
N LEU A 98 2.39 -3.37 -7.65
CA LEU A 98 1.98 -4.78 -7.58
C LEU A 98 1.37 -5.28 -8.88
N SER A 99 0.48 -4.50 -9.47
CA SER A 99 -0.14 -4.82 -10.76
C SER A 99 0.93 -5.02 -11.84
N LYS A 100 1.93 -4.12 -11.87
CA LYS A 100 3.06 -4.22 -12.78
C LYS A 100 3.89 -5.48 -12.50
N LEU A 101 4.30 -5.68 -11.24
CA LEU A 101 5.09 -6.83 -10.80
C LEU A 101 4.40 -8.16 -11.14
N THR A 102 3.09 -8.27 -10.86
CA THR A 102 2.31 -9.47 -11.15
C THR A 102 2.26 -9.74 -12.65
N ARG A 103 1.97 -8.73 -13.45
CA ARG A 103 1.90 -8.89 -14.91
C ARG A 103 3.25 -9.28 -15.53
N GLU A 104 4.37 -8.77 -15.01
CA GLU A 104 5.70 -9.01 -15.57
C GLU A 104 6.31 -10.33 -15.13
N LYS A 105 6.15 -10.71 -13.85
CA LYS A 105 6.81 -11.89 -13.27
C LYS A 105 5.90 -13.10 -13.07
N TYR A 106 4.58 -12.87 -13.02
CA TYR A 106 3.57 -13.91 -12.75
C TYR A 106 2.38 -13.75 -13.71
N PRO A 107 2.60 -13.81 -15.05
CA PRO A 107 1.56 -13.50 -16.05
C PRO A 107 0.34 -14.42 -16.00
N GLU A 108 0.47 -15.61 -15.40
CA GLU A 108 -0.63 -16.55 -15.18
C GLU A 108 -1.46 -16.24 -13.93
N MET A 109 -0.98 -15.32 -13.07
CA MET A 109 -1.64 -14.97 -11.81
C MET A 109 -2.66 -13.86 -12.02
N GLY A 110 -3.90 -14.10 -11.63
CA GLY A 110 -4.92 -13.06 -11.56
C GLY A 110 -4.57 -12.00 -10.51
N TYR A 111 -4.79 -10.73 -10.83
CA TYR A 111 -4.62 -9.61 -9.92
C TYR A 111 -5.89 -8.78 -9.83
N GLU A 112 -6.30 -8.44 -8.61
CA GLU A 112 -7.45 -7.59 -8.35
C GLU A 112 -7.14 -6.59 -7.24
N PHE A 113 -7.46 -5.30 -7.47
CA PHE A 113 -7.40 -4.26 -6.43
C PHE A 113 -8.81 -3.94 -5.93
N ILE A 114 -9.02 -4.11 -4.62
CA ILE A 114 -10.26 -3.72 -3.95
C ILE A 114 -10.00 -2.48 -3.11
N SER A 115 -10.65 -1.38 -3.48
CA SER A 115 -10.47 -0.09 -2.83
C SER A 115 -11.66 0.28 -1.95
N ALA A 116 -11.38 0.80 -0.73
CA ALA A 116 -12.37 1.38 0.16
C ALA A 116 -13.16 2.56 -0.44
N LYS A 117 -12.67 3.14 -1.54
CA LYS A 117 -13.35 4.19 -2.30
C LYS A 117 -14.65 3.69 -2.94
N ASN A 118 -14.60 2.49 -3.51
CA ASN A 118 -15.65 1.93 -4.35
C ASN A 118 -16.36 0.74 -3.71
N THR A 119 -15.86 0.24 -2.59
CA THR A 119 -16.36 -0.97 -1.95
C THR A 119 -16.67 -0.66 -0.48
N SER A 120 -17.88 -0.98 -0.03
CA SER A 120 -18.22 -0.86 1.39
C SER A 120 -17.54 -1.98 2.20
N THR A 121 -17.37 -1.76 3.51
CA THR A 121 -16.80 -2.78 4.42
C THR A 121 -17.61 -4.07 4.39
N ASP A 122 -18.94 -3.98 4.34
CA ASP A 122 -19.82 -5.15 4.27
C ASP A 122 -19.65 -5.92 2.95
N SER A 123 -19.51 -5.19 1.84
CA SER A 123 -19.25 -5.79 0.53
C SER A 123 -17.89 -6.45 0.48
N LEU A 124 -16.85 -5.81 1.05
CA LEU A 124 -15.52 -6.40 1.13
C LEU A 124 -15.57 -7.75 1.87
N PHE A 125 -16.21 -7.79 3.05
CA PHE A 125 -16.35 -9.03 3.81
C PHE A 125 -17.04 -10.13 3.00
N SER A 126 -18.11 -9.78 2.30
CA SER A 126 -18.82 -10.71 1.42
C SER A 126 -17.94 -11.22 0.28
N ILE A 127 -17.15 -10.35 -0.34
CA ILE A 127 -16.20 -10.72 -1.41
C ILE A 127 -15.15 -11.68 -0.86
N LEU A 128 -14.57 -11.39 0.31
CA LEU A 128 -13.54 -12.24 0.90
C LEU A 128 -14.06 -13.64 1.21
N ASN A 129 -15.27 -13.77 1.78
CA ASN A 129 -15.86 -15.05 2.11
C ASN A 129 -16.25 -15.90 0.90
N GLN A 130 -16.25 -15.34 -0.31
CA GLN A 130 -16.50 -16.06 -1.57
C GLN A 130 -15.21 -16.54 -2.25
N GLN A 131 -14.05 -16.17 -1.75
CA GLN A 131 -12.78 -16.59 -2.35
C GLN A 131 -12.43 -18.03 -1.92
N ASP A 132 -11.70 -18.71 -2.81
CA ASP A 132 -11.14 -20.02 -2.52
C ASP A 132 -9.82 -19.86 -1.75
N LEU A 133 -9.77 -20.41 -0.53
CA LEU A 133 -8.61 -20.41 0.35
C LEU A 133 -7.36 -21.07 -0.25
N GLN A 134 -7.56 -21.99 -1.20
CA GLN A 134 -6.46 -22.78 -1.78
C GLN A 134 -5.83 -22.09 -2.97
N THR A 135 -6.53 -21.14 -3.60
CA THR A 135 -6.07 -20.49 -4.83
C THR A 135 -5.93 -18.98 -4.73
N THR A 136 -6.49 -18.36 -3.68
CA THR A 136 -6.47 -16.89 -3.54
C THR A 136 -5.64 -16.43 -2.35
N GLY A 137 -4.68 -15.55 -2.61
CA GLY A 137 -3.93 -14.83 -1.60
C GLY A 137 -4.47 -13.41 -1.38
N ILE A 138 -4.65 -13.01 -0.12
CA ILE A 138 -5.13 -11.66 0.23
C ILE A 138 -4.00 -10.85 0.82
N LEU A 139 -3.69 -9.72 0.18
CA LEU A 139 -2.69 -8.78 0.64
C LEU A 139 -3.37 -7.49 1.11
N PHE A 140 -3.33 -7.26 2.42
CA PHE A 140 -3.97 -6.11 3.05
C PHE A 140 -2.97 -4.99 3.35
N SER A 141 -3.33 -3.75 3.04
CA SER A 141 -2.52 -2.55 3.35
C SER A 141 -3.23 -1.65 4.36
N SER A 142 -4.37 -1.12 4.01
CA SER A 142 -5.17 -0.26 4.88
C SER A 142 -6.62 -0.17 4.37
N TRP A 143 -7.54 0.27 5.26
CA TRP A 143 -8.95 0.44 4.92
C TRP A 143 -9.48 1.71 5.55
N LEU A 144 -8.86 2.85 5.18
CA LEU A 144 -9.21 4.17 5.72
C LEU A 144 -10.40 4.77 5.01
N ARG A 145 -11.17 5.60 5.73
CA ARG A 145 -12.36 6.30 5.20
C ARG A 145 -13.42 5.37 4.60
N ALA A 146 -13.37 4.10 5.00
CA ALA A 146 -14.33 3.11 4.56
C ALA A 146 -15.75 3.46 4.97
N LYS A 147 -16.71 2.99 4.19
CA LYS A 147 -18.14 3.18 4.45
C LYS A 147 -18.83 1.84 4.64
N ASP A 148 -19.91 1.83 5.40
CA ASP A 148 -20.87 0.73 5.41
C ASP A 148 -21.77 0.77 4.15
N TYR A 149 -22.68 -0.20 4.03
CA TYR A 149 -23.61 -0.24 2.90
C TYR A 149 -24.62 0.94 2.88
N ASN A 150 -24.83 1.64 4.01
CA ASN A 150 -25.64 2.83 4.12
C ASN A 150 -24.89 4.13 3.79
N GLY A 151 -23.57 4.03 3.55
CA GLY A 151 -22.70 5.17 3.28
C GLY A 151 -22.19 5.89 4.54
N ASN A 152 -22.38 5.32 5.73
CA ASN A 152 -21.81 5.87 6.98
C ASN A 152 -20.33 5.50 7.08
N THR A 153 -19.54 6.40 7.65
CA THR A 153 -18.12 6.13 7.91
C THR A 153 -17.97 5.06 8.98
N VAL A 154 -17.17 4.03 8.66
CA VAL A 154 -16.79 2.96 9.59
C VAL A 154 -15.51 3.33 10.30
N LEU A 155 -15.45 3.15 11.62
CA LEU A 155 -14.21 3.35 12.39
C LEU A 155 -13.15 2.33 11.97
N ILE A 156 -11.89 2.75 11.92
CA ILE A 156 -10.75 1.92 11.48
C ILE A 156 -10.69 0.61 12.27
N SER A 157 -10.80 0.66 13.60
CA SER A 157 -10.79 -0.52 14.46
C SER A 157 -11.91 -1.51 14.12
N ASN A 158 -13.10 -1.03 13.77
CA ASN A 158 -14.20 -1.89 13.35
C ASN A 158 -13.94 -2.52 11.98
N SER A 159 -13.36 -1.75 11.05
CA SER A 159 -13.01 -2.27 9.72
C SER A 159 -11.95 -3.38 9.83
N HIS A 160 -10.90 -3.16 10.62
CA HIS A 160 -9.86 -4.17 10.84
C HIS A 160 -10.43 -5.44 11.47
N ARG A 161 -11.28 -5.31 12.48
CA ARG A 161 -11.92 -6.45 13.13
C ARG A 161 -12.82 -7.25 12.20
N ILE A 162 -13.58 -6.57 11.32
CA ILE A 162 -14.40 -7.24 10.30
C ILE A 162 -13.50 -8.02 9.32
N ILE A 163 -12.42 -7.42 8.86
CA ILE A 163 -11.48 -8.04 7.93
C ILE A 163 -10.78 -9.24 8.60
N ALA A 164 -10.35 -9.10 9.86
CA ALA A 164 -9.71 -10.16 10.64
C ALA A 164 -10.65 -11.35 10.94
N THR A 165 -11.97 -11.17 10.89
CA THR A 165 -12.94 -12.28 11.01
C THR A 165 -13.15 -13.05 9.71
N SER A 166 -12.53 -12.64 8.60
CA SER A 166 -12.53 -13.42 7.37
C SER A 166 -11.84 -14.77 7.59
N SER A 167 -12.35 -15.80 6.92
CA SER A 167 -11.69 -17.13 6.90
C SER A 167 -10.43 -17.15 6.04
N MET A 168 -10.16 -16.09 5.27
CA MET A 168 -9.01 -15.99 4.37
C MET A 168 -7.72 -15.66 5.13
N PRO A 169 -6.59 -16.32 4.83
CA PRO A 169 -5.31 -15.89 5.34
C PRO A 169 -4.96 -14.51 4.77
N LEU A 170 -4.71 -13.57 5.68
CA LEU A 170 -4.35 -12.20 5.33
C LEU A 170 -2.83 -12.02 5.43
N PHE A 171 -2.23 -11.45 4.42
CA PHE A 171 -0.84 -11.02 4.40
C PHE A 171 -0.79 -9.49 4.42
N SER A 172 0.24 -8.92 5.01
CA SER A 172 0.40 -7.47 5.07
C SER A 172 1.85 -7.06 4.81
N PHE A 173 2.04 -5.91 4.16
CA PHE A 173 3.36 -5.29 4.04
C PHE A 173 3.85 -4.64 5.33
N ARG A 174 2.98 -4.52 6.34
CA ARG A 174 3.24 -3.80 7.58
C ARG A 174 2.73 -4.60 8.76
N THR A 175 3.29 -4.33 9.92
CA THR A 175 2.83 -4.89 11.20
C THR A 175 1.56 -4.22 11.74
N VAL A 176 1.18 -3.06 11.20
CA VAL A 176 -0.01 -2.33 11.67
C VAL A 176 -1.28 -3.13 11.41
N GLY A 177 -2.01 -3.42 12.47
CA GLY A 177 -3.26 -4.19 12.44
C GLY A 177 -3.10 -5.71 12.53
N VAL A 178 -1.87 -6.20 12.73
CA VAL A 178 -1.58 -7.64 12.86
C VAL A 178 -1.30 -8.06 14.32
N ASP A 179 -0.96 -7.09 15.20
CA ASP A 179 -0.39 -7.41 16.52
C ASP A 179 -1.40 -7.74 17.61
N GLU A 180 -2.65 -7.29 17.54
CA GLU A 180 -3.61 -7.44 18.65
C GLU A 180 -4.90 -8.16 18.28
N GLU A 181 -5.23 -8.30 17.02
CA GLU A 181 -6.53 -8.85 16.58
C GLU A 181 -6.42 -9.85 15.40
N GLY A 182 -5.20 -10.18 14.96
CA GLY A 182 -4.95 -11.06 13.81
C GLY A 182 -4.18 -12.32 14.13
#